data_792239f2b0c006b9d2d6c24c94db817f
#
_entry.id   792239f2b0c006b9d2d6c24c94db817f
#
_cell.length_a   1.000
_cell.length_b   1.000
_cell.length_c   1.000
_cell.angle_alpha   90.00
_cell.angle_beta   90.00
_cell.angle_gamma   90.00
#
_symmetry.space_group_name_H-M   'P 1'
#
loop_
_entity.id
_entity.type
_entity.pdbx_description
1 polymer ?
#
loop_
_entity_poly.entity_id
_entity_poly.type
_entity_poly.pdbx_seq_one_letter_code
_entity_poly.pdbx_strand_id
1 'polypeptide(L)'
;MADIFGNMDKAKIEYLKQNLDQLKNLLIEVDGKSSNLTEVIYKIRKEHSQHALKVVIIDYLQLLSGFADKRYRGQTEILNDLTRELKALASKLELPIIVLSQLNREVENRPNKEPQLSDLKMSGSIEEDSNMVILLYRPEYYNLDTFPDGDPSYGKVDIIVAKNRNGKTGKVRAEFIGEKVKFQDLQTMPYISNEMPWD
;
A
#
# COMPACT_ATOMS: atom_id res chain seq x y z
N MET A 1 -11.66 -8.25 -20.98
CA MET A 1 -12.11 -8.63 -19.62
C MET A 1 -12.21 -10.15 -19.64
N ALA A 2 -11.12 -10.81 -19.22
CA ALA A 2 -11.11 -12.27 -19.15
C ALA A 2 -12.08 -12.71 -18.05
N ASP A 3 -12.83 -13.75 -18.36
CA ASP A 3 -13.87 -14.38 -17.56
C ASP A 3 -13.43 -14.65 -16.11
N ILE A 4 -13.58 -13.69 -15.23
CA ILE A 4 -13.46 -13.92 -13.79
C ILE A 4 -14.55 -14.92 -13.32
N PHE A 5 -15.60 -15.10 -14.11
CA PHE A 5 -16.76 -15.93 -13.78
C PHE A 5 -16.81 -17.28 -14.52
N GLY A 6 -15.87 -17.53 -15.45
CA GLY A 6 -15.94 -18.70 -16.37
C GLY A 6 -15.88 -20.09 -15.74
N ASN A 7 -15.45 -20.20 -14.47
CA ASN A 7 -15.36 -21.45 -13.71
C ASN A 7 -16.00 -21.41 -12.32
N MET A 8 -16.93 -20.47 -12.09
CA MET A 8 -17.58 -20.39 -10.78
C MET A 8 -18.84 -21.25 -10.75
N ASP A 9 -18.93 -22.12 -9.75
CA ASP A 9 -20.13 -22.84 -9.40
C ASP A 9 -21.32 -21.88 -9.15
N LYS A 10 -22.54 -22.30 -9.55
CA LYS A 10 -23.76 -21.51 -9.36
C LYS A 10 -23.97 -21.08 -7.91
N ALA A 11 -23.60 -21.91 -6.94
CA ALA A 11 -23.67 -21.58 -5.52
C ALA A 11 -22.75 -20.41 -5.13
N LYS A 12 -21.54 -20.37 -5.71
CA LYS A 12 -20.59 -19.25 -5.49
C LYS A 12 -21.10 -17.94 -6.14
N ILE A 13 -21.71 -18.04 -7.30
CA ILE A 13 -22.33 -16.86 -7.98
C ILE A 13 -23.46 -16.31 -7.13
N GLU A 14 -24.32 -17.17 -6.59
CA GLU A 14 -25.43 -16.77 -5.73
C GLU A 14 -24.94 -16.12 -4.42
N TYR A 15 -23.94 -16.74 -3.78
CA TYR A 15 -23.26 -16.17 -2.62
C TYR A 15 -22.69 -14.78 -2.89
N LEU A 16 -22.02 -14.61 -4.04
CA LEU A 16 -21.50 -13.29 -4.44
C LEU A 16 -22.60 -12.27 -4.65
N LYS A 17 -23.70 -12.64 -5.32
CA LYS A 17 -24.84 -11.76 -5.53
C LYS A 17 -25.46 -11.28 -4.22
N GLN A 18 -25.66 -12.20 -3.27
CA GLN A 18 -26.19 -11.87 -1.93
C GLN A 18 -25.29 -10.92 -1.15
N ASN A 19 -23.96 -11.02 -1.36
CA ASN A 19 -22.99 -10.14 -0.69
C ASN A 19 -22.70 -8.83 -1.45
N LEU A 20 -23.04 -8.75 -2.75
CA LEU A 20 -22.88 -7.52 -3.56
C LEU A 20 -23.68 -6.34 -3.00
N ASP A 21 -24.83 -6.58 -2.39
CA ASP A 21 -25.65 -5.50 -1.82
C ASP A 21 -24.98 -4.89 -0.57
N GLN A 22 -24.20 -5.66 0.17
CA GLN A 22 -23.38 -5.13 1.25
C GLN A 22 -22.26 -4.23 0.71
N LEU A 23 -21.64 -4.60 -0.42
CA LEU A 23 -20.60 -3.80 -1.07
C LEU A 23 -21.16 -2.50 -1.67
N LYS A 24 -22.38 -2.50 -2.19
CA LYS A 24 -23.05 -1.27 -2.72
C LYS A 24 -23.27 -0.21 -1.64
N ASN A 25 -23.40 -0.63 -0.39
CA ASN A 25 -23.56 0.28 0.76
C ASN A 25 -22.22 0.83 1.29
N LEU A 26 -21.09 0.32 0.80
CA LEU A 26 -19.79 0.88 1.12
C LEU A 26 -19.58 2.17 0.32
N LEU A 27 -19.24 3.24 1.02
CA LEU A 27 -18.89 4.53 0.41
C LEU A 27 -17.47 4.46 -0.18
N ILE A 28 -17.32 3.62 -1.23
CA ILE A 28 -16.04 3.43 -1.94
C ILE A 28 -16.20 3.92 -3.37
N GLU A 29 -15.42 4.92 -3.76
CA GLU A 29 -15.27 5.36 -5.14
C GLU A 29 -13.98 4.76 -5.72
N VAL A 30 -14.10 4.12 -6.90
CA VAL A 30 -12.95 3.53 -7.60
C VAL A 30 -12.70 4.27 -8.90
N ASP A 31 -11.52 4.86 -9.04
CA ASP A 31 -11.07 5.50 -10.26
C ASP A 31 -10.01 4.66 -10.99
N GLY A 32 -10.38 4.06 -12.10
CA GLY A 32 -9.46 3.32 -12.98
C GLY A 32 -9.09 4.08 -14.27
N LYS A 33 -9.37 5.40 -14.35
CA LYS A 33 -9.21 6.18 -15.59
C LYS A 33 -8.17 7.29 -15.50
N SER A 34 -8.05 7.94 -14.33
CA SER A 34 -7.08 9.03 -14.15
C SER A 34 -5.65 8.49 -14.25
N SER A 35 -4.87 9.10 -15.14
CA SER A 35 -3.51 8.65 -15.44
C SER A 35 -2.44 9.69 -15.12
N ASN A 36 -2.83 10.93 -14.84
CA ASN A 36 -1.89 11.99 -14.51
C ASN A 36 -2.27 12.71 -13.21
N LEU A 37 -1.28 13.36 -12.62
CA LEU A 37 -1.41 14.01 -11.31
C LEU A 37 -2.52 15.08 -11.28
N THR A 38 -2.67 15.85 -12.34
CA THR A 38 -3.68 16.93 -12.40
C THR A 38 -5.10 16.37 -12.31
N GLU A 39 -5.37 15.30 -13.04
CA GLU A 39 -6.68 14.61 -13.00
C GLU A 39 -6.95 14.02 -11.62
N VAL A 40 -5.94 13.34 -11.03
CA VAL A 40 -6.04 12.73 -9.70
C VAL A 40 -6.33 13.81 -8.64
N ILE A 41 -5.58 14.91 -8.62
CA ILE A 41 -5.81 16.01 -7.67
C ILE A 41 -7.20 16.62 -7.84
N TYR A 42 -7.60 16.88 -9.08
CA TYR A 42 -8.93 17.42 -9.38
C TYR A 42 -10.02 16.49 -8.85
N LYS A 43 -9.92 15.19 -9.11
CA LYS A 43 -10.91 14.21 -8.70
C LYS A 43 -10.96 14.08 -7.17
N ILE A 44 -9.83 13.99 -6.49
CA ILE A 44 -9.78 13.95 -5.03
C ILE A 44 -10.49 15.18 -4.42
N ARG A 45 -10.20 16.38 -4.92
CA ARG A 45 -10.84 17.62 -4.44
C ARG A 45 -12.34 17.62 -4.65
N LYS A 46 -12.78 17.20 -5.85
CA LYS A 46 -14.20 17.10 -6.20
C LYS A 46 -14.92 16.13 -5.27
N GLU A 47 -14.44 14.89 -5.18
CA GLU A 47 -15.06 13.85 -4.36
C GLU A 47 -15.03 14.22 -2.88
N HIS A 48 -13.93 14.80 -2.38
CA HIS A 48 -13.86 15.26 -1.00
C HIS A 48 -14.88 16.36 -0.68
N SER A 49 -15.09 17.31 -1.61
CA SER A 49 -16.08 18.37 -1.43
C SER A 49 -17.53 17.86 -1.43
N GLN A 50 -17.82 16.78 -2.14
CA GLN A 50 -19.16 16.20 -2.28
C GLN A 50 -19.47 15.15 -1.21
N HIS A 51 -18.48 14.35 -0.82
CA HIS A 51 -18.68 13.14 -0.03
C HIS A 51 -17.84 13.08 1.25
N ALA A 52 -17.07 14.13 1.58
CA ALA A 52 -16.23 14.19 2.77
C ALA A 52 -15.34 12.94 2.91
N LEU A 53 -14.52 12.65 1.90
CA LEU A 53 -13.61 11.50 1.87
C LEU A 53 -12.86 11.34 3.21
N LYS A 54 -12.69 10.11 3.67
CA LYS A 54 -11.96 9.77 4.91
C LYS A 54 -10.53 9.30 4.64
N VAL A 55 -10.28 8.73 3.47
CA VAL A 55 -8.97 8.25 3.04
C VAL A 55 -8.92 8.19 1.52
N VAL A 56 -7.74 8.41 0.95
CA VAL A 56 -7.46 8.15 -0.46
C VAL A 56 -6.36 7.09 -0.54
N ILE A 57 -6.52 6.13 -1.45
CA ILE A 57 -5.52 5.10 -1.73
C ILE A 57 -5.13 5.21 -3.20
N ILE A 58 -3.83 5.27 -3.49
CA ILE A 58 -3.27 5.33 -4.84
C ILE A 58 -2.46 4.06 -5.09
N ASP A 59 -2.91 3.22 -6.01
CA ASP A 59 -2.26 1.96 -6.40
C ASP A 59 -1.88 2.01 -7.89
N TYR A 60 -0.66 2.24 -8.18
CA TYR A 60 0.53 2.64 -7.43
C TYR A 60 1.18 3.88 -8.08
N LEU A 61 2.09 4.53 -7.35
CA LEU A 61 2.63 5.85 -7.68
C LEU A 61 3.28 5.91 -9.08
N GLN A 62 4.03 4.86 -9.46
CA GLN A 62 4.77 4.83 -10.72
C GLN A 62 3.88 4.71 -11.97
N LEU A 63 2.58 4.41 -11.82
CA LEU A 63 1.61 4.45 -12.93
C LEU A 63 1.16 5.87 -13.26
N LEU A 64 1.33 6.81 -12.32
CA LEU A 64 0.94 8.19 -12.57
C LEU A 64 2.01 8.90 -13.39
N SER A 65 1.60 9.53 -14.47
CA SER A 65 2.41 10.54 -15.13
C SER A 65 2.39 11.85 -14.34
N GLY A 66 3.43 12.65 -14.48
CA GLY A 66 3.50 13.98 -13.90
C GLY A 66 2.45 14.94 -14.48
N PHE A 67 2.67 16.23 -14.35
CA PHE A 67 1.81 17.25 -14.96
C PHE A 67 1.82 17.11 -16.50
N ALA A 68 0.64 17.24 -17.12
CA ALA A 68 0.43 17.02 -18.55
C ALA A 68 1.38 17.81 -19.47
N ASP A 69 1.87 18.97 -19.02
CA ASP A 69 2.71 19.88 -19.82
C ASP A 69 4.22 19.63 -19.72
N LYS A 70 4.67 18.60 -18.95
CA LYS A 70 6.10 18.39 -18.66
C LYS A 70 6.64 17.11 -19.30
N ARG A 71 6.60 17.02 -20.62
CA ARG A 71 6.93 15.82 -21.42
C ARG A 71 8.41 15.38 -21.43
N TYR A 72 9.33 16.16 -20.89
CA TYR A 72 10.80 15.93 -21.02
C TYR A 72 11.53 15.78 -19.68
N ARG A 73 10.82 15.42 -18.61
CA ARG A 73 11.44 15.23 -17.29
C ARG A 73 11.81 13.78 -17.04
N GLY A 74 12.91 13.58 -16.32
CA GLY A 74 13.31 12.26 -15.82
C GLY A 74 12.29 11.69 -14.84
N GLN A 75 12.19 10.37 -14.77
CA GLN A 75 11.24 9.67 -13.89
C GLN A 75 11.37 10.11 -12.42
N THR A 76 12.59 10.36 -11.94
CA THR A 76 12.86 10.86 -10.58
C THR A 76 12.23 12.23 -10.32
N GLU A 77 12.33 13.15 -11.27
CA GLU A 77 11.73 14.49 -11.13
C GLU A 77 10.20 14.43 -11.10
N ILE A 78 9.62 13.54 -11.91
CA ILE A 78 8.17 13.29 -11.92
C ILE A 78 7.73 12.78 -10.54
N LEU A 79 8.43 11.80 -9.98
CA LEU A 79 8.11 11.25 -8.66
C LEU A 79 8.26 12.30 -7.56
N ASN A 80 9.26 13.15 -7.63
CA ASN A 80 9.46 14.25 -6.68
C ASN A 80 8.28 15.25 -6.71
N ASP A 81 7.83 15.62 -7.92
CA ASP A 81 6.67 16.49 -8.05
C ASP A 81 5.39 15.80 -7.52
N LEU A 82 5.20 14.50 -7.83
CA LEU A 82 4.04 13.71 -7.38
C LEU A 82 3.96 13.68 -5.85
N THR A 83 5.04 13.32 -5.17
CA THR A 83 5.06 13.17 -3.71
C THR A 83 4.81 14.50 -3.01
N ARG A 84 5.46 15.56 -3.47
CA ARG A 84 5.29 16.91 -2.91
C ARG A 84 3.86 17.42 -3.06
N GLU A 85 3.25 17.27 -4.24
CA GLU A 85 1.88 17.73 -4.49
C GLU A 85 0.85 16.90 -3.70
N LEU A 86 1.03 15.57 -3.63
CA LEU A 86 0.16 14.72 -2.82
C LEU A 86 0.28 15.05 -1.33
N LYS A 87 1.49 15.35 -0.85
CA LYS A 87 1.72 15.82 0.52
C LYS A 87 1.01 17.14 0.81
N ALA A 88 1.14 18.11 -0.09
CA ALA A 88 0.47 19.40 0.03
C ALA A 88 -1.06 19.24 0.02
N LEU A 89 -1.57 18.36 -0.86
CA LEU A 89 -3.01 18.05 -0.94
C LEU A 89 -3.52 17.42 0.35
N ALA A 90 -2.82 16.40 0.86
CA ALA A 90 -3.18 15.71 2.11
C ALA A 90 -3.26 16.70 3.28
N SER A 91 -2.26 17.59 3.41
CA SER A 91 -2.23 18.62 4.46
C SER A 91 -3.35 19.64 4.29
N LYS A 92 -3.62 20.09 3.07
CA LYS A 92 -4.66 21.10 2.78
C LYS A 92 -6.07 20.60 3.04
N LEU A 93 -6.32 19.33 2.75
CA LEU A 93 -7.65 18.72 2.91
C LEU A 93 -7.82 18.00 4.25
N GLU A 94 -6.77 17.97 5.09
CA GLU A 94 -6.73 17.17 6.33
C GLU A 94 -7.14 15.71 6.08
N LEU A 95 -6.67 15.16 4.93
CA LEU A 95 -7.09 13.88 4.39
C LEU A 95 -5.90 12.92 4.32
N PRO A 96 -5.97 11.74 4.97
CA PRO A 96 -4.94 10.71 4.80
C PRO A 96 -4.86 10.24 3.35
N ILE A 97 -3.66 10.26 2.78
CA ILE A 97 -3.38 9.70 1.44
C ILE A 97 -2.39 8.55 1.61
N ILE A 98 -2.81 7.35 1.29
CA ILE A 98 -1.98 6.14 1.27
C ILE A 98 -1.53 5.91 -0.17
N VAL A 99 -0.22 5.82 -0.38
CA VAL A 99 0.35 5.65 -1.71
C VAL A 99 1.15 4.35 -1.73
N LEU A 100 0.80 3.44 -2.64
CA LEU A 100 1.59 2.25 -2.88
C LEU A 100 2.76 2.61 -3.79
N SER A 101 3.93 2.06 -3.50
CA SER A 101 5.13 2.27 -4.31
C SER A 101 5.90 0.97 -4.47
N GLN A 102 6.36 0.74 -5.69
CA GLN A 102 7.23 -0.39 -5.99
C GLN A 102 8.64 -0.15 -5.43
N LEU A 103 9.24 -1.18 -4.87
CA LEU A 103 10.64 -1.15 -4.43
C LEU A 103 11.61 -1.34 -5.62
N ASN A 104 12.82 -0.84 -5.47
CA ASN A 104 13.91 -1.12 -6.40
C ASN A 104 14.25 -2.62 -6.37
N ARG A 105 14.49 -3.21 -7.54
CA ARG A 105 14.91 -4.62 -7.67
C ARG A 105 16.24 -4.94 -7.01
N GLU A 106 17.03 -3.94 -6.63
CA GLU A 106 18.26 -4.15 -5.86
C GLU A 106 18.04 -4.89 -4.53
N VAL A 107 16.83 -4.82 -3.96
CA VAL A 107 16.46 -5.61 -2.78
C VAL A 107 16.66 -7.11 -3.02
N GLU A 108 16.46 -7.59 -4.26
CA GLU A 108 16.60 -9.00 -4.62
C GLU A 108 18.05 -9.48 -4.65
N ASN A 109 19.02 -8.56 -4.67
CA ASN A 109 20.45 -8.89 -4.62
C ASN A 109 20.97 -9.12 -3.20
N ARG A 110 20.19 -8.77 -2.16
CA ARG A 110 20.56 -9.04 -0.77
C ARG A 110 20.33 -10.50 -0.39
N PRO A 111 21.16 -11.10 0.44
CA PRO A 111 20.99 -12.49 0.87
C PRO A 111 19.62 -12.74 1.51
N ASN A 112 19.18 -11.86 2.39
CA ASN A 112 17.90 -11.97 3.10
C ASN A 112 16.71 -11.29 2.38
N LYS A 113 16.97 -10.48 1.35
CA LYS A 113 15.95 -9.72 0.57
C LYS A 113 14.99 -8.90 1.43
N GLU A 114 15.39 -8.55 2.65
CA GLU A 114 14.60 -7.70 3.55
C GLU A 114 14.60 -6.26 3.02
N PRO A 115 13.41 -5.65 2.79
CA PRO A 115 13.31 -4.31 2.26
C PRO A 115 13.75 -3.25 3.26
N GLN A 116 14.33 -2.17 2.76
CA GLN A 116 14.83 -1.04 3.53
C GLN A 116 14.38 0.29 2.90
N LEU A 117 14.45 1.39 3.64
CA LEU A 117 14.13 2.72 3.12
C LEU A 117 14.93 3.08 1.86
N SER A 118 16.19 2.64 1.79
CA SER A 118 17.05 2.85 0.62
C SER A 118 16.52 2.21 -0.66
N ASP A 119 15.61 1.24 -0.58
CA ASP A 119 15.01 0.59 -1.74
C ASP A 119 13.92 1.46 -2.39
N LEU A 120 13.47 2.49 -1.70
CA LEU A 120 12.66 3.57 -2.25
C LEU A 120 13.49 4.61 -3.02
N LYS A 121 14.79 4.40 -3.20
CA LYS A 121 15.83 5.37 -3.60
C LYS A 121 15.74 5.91 -5.04
N MET A 122 14.93 5.34 -5.91
CA MET A 122 14.61 6.01 -7.19
C MET A 122 13.71 7.25 -6.97
N SER A 123 13.33 7.51 -5.74
CA SER A 123 12.50 8.62 -5.30
C SER A 123 12.84 8.96 -3.86
N GLY A 124 14.03 9.55 -3.62
CA GLY A 124 14.41 10.09 -2.30
C GLY A 124 13.31 10.97 -1.70
N SER A 125 12.53 11.62 -2.54
CA SER A 125 11.34 12.37 -2.18
C SER A 125 10.21 11.52 -1.56
N ILE A 126 10.01 10.25 -1.97
CA ILE A 126 8.98 9.41 -1.32
C ILE A 126 9.31 9.26 0.16
N GLU A 127 10.57 8.97 0.46
CA GLU A 127 11.02 8.91 1.85
C GLU A 127 10.90 10.27 2.54
N GLU A 128 11.38 11.34 1.91
CA GLU A 128 11.41 12.67 2.51
C GLU A 128 10.00 13.21 2.78
N ASP A 129 9.08 13.12 1.82
CA ASP A 129 7.75 13.70 1.88
C ASP A 129 6.77 12.89 2.74
N SER A 130 6.96 11.56 2.86
CA SER A 130 6.05 10.72 3.64
C SER A 130 6.15 11.00 5.15
N ASN A 131 5.02 10.94 5.84
CA ASN A 131 4.97 10.94 7.30
C ASN A 131 5.31 9.57 7.87
N MET A 132 4.89 8.51 7.19
CA MET A 132 5.11 7.13 7.56
C MET A 132 5.48 6.32 6.32
N VAL A 133 6.41 5.39 6.48
CA VAL A 133 6.75 4.39 5.46
C VAL A 133 6.59 3.01 6.07
N ILE A 134 5.76 2.21 5.43
CA ILE A 134 5.53 0.81 5.79
C ILE A 134 6.07 -0.06 4.66
N LEU A 135 6.95 -1.01 4.99
CA LEU A 135 7.49 -1.99 4.07
C LEU A 135 6.89 -3.35 4.40
N LEU A 136 6.54 -4.11 3.36
CA LEU A 136 6.04 -5.47 3.50
C LEU A 136 7.14 -6.45 3.10
N TYR A 137 7.48 -7.39 3.99
CA TYR A 137 8.51 -8.38 3.75
C TYR A 137 7.95 -9.79 3.88
N ARG A 138 7.99 -10.54 2.78
CA ARG A 138 7.58 -11.93 2.67
C ARG A 138 8.74 -12.77 2.12
N PRO A 139 9.56 -13.39 2.98
CA PRO A 139 10.68 -14.21 2.52
C PRO A 139 10.23 -15.37 1.62
N GLU A 140 9.08 -15.98 1.92
CA GLU A 140 8.46 -17.04 1.11
C GLU A 140 8.31 -16.64 -0.38
N TYR A 141 7.97 -15.39 -0.67
CA TYR A 141 7.87 -14.87 -2.04
C TYR A 141 9.18 -15.00 -2.83
N TYR A 142 10.30 -15.01 -2.12
CA TYR A 142 11.65 -15.15 -2.65
C TYR A 142 12.22 -16.57 -2.49
N ASN A 143 11.38 -17.56 -2.15
CA ASN A 143 11.79 -18.94 -1.84
C ASN A 143 12.82 -19.02 -0.70
N LEU A 144 12.68 -18.17 0.30
CA LEU A 144 13.45 -18.23 1.54
C LEU A 144 12.58 -18.89 2.62
N ASP A 145 13.06 -19.98 3.22
CA ASP A 145 12.28 -20.78 4.17
C ASP A 145 12.13 -20.11 5.53
N THR A 146 13.01 -19.15 5.84
CA THR A 146 13.03 -18.48 7.15
C THR A 146 13.20 -16.97 7.02
N PHE A 147 12.74 -16.25 8.04
CA PHE A 147 13.11 -14.86 8.29
C PHE A 147 14.56 -14.76 8.77
N PRO A 148 15.16 -13.54 8.81
CA PRO A 148 16.53 -13.35 9.32
C PRO A 148 16.73 -13.78 10.79
N ASP A 149 15.66 -13.82 11.58
CA ASP A 149 15.65 -14.28 12.97
C ASP A 149 15.50 -15.81 13.13
N GLY A 150 15.41 -16.54 12.02
CA GLY A 150 15.28 -18.00 11.97
C GLY A 150 13.85 -18.52 12.01
N ASP A 151 12.84 -17.68 12.21
CA ASP A 151 11.44 -18.10 12.18
C ASP A 151 11.02 -18.60 10.80
N PRO A 152 10.17 -19.65 10.70
CA PRO A 152 9.62 -20.12 9.44
C PRO A 152 8.82 -19.02 8.72
N SER A 153 9.03 -18.89 7.40
CA SER A 153 8.45 -17.82 6.58
C SER A 153 7.10 -18.16 5.97
N TYR A 154 6.77 -19.45 5.85
CA TYR A 154 5.57 -19.90 5.15
C TYR A 154 4.29 -19.28 5.72
N GLY A 155 3.51 -18.66 4.85
CA GLY A 155 2.26 -17.99 5.22
C GLY A 155 2.43 -16.78 6.15
N LYS A 156 3.64 -16.22 6.30
CA LYS A 156 3.89 -15.09 7.18
C LYS A 156 4.43 -13.88 6.44
N VAL A 157 4.26 -12.71 7.05
CA VAL A 157 4.73 -11.42 6.54
C VAL A 157 5.21 -10.56 7.70
N ASP A 158 6.32 -9.87 7.53
CA ASP A 158 6.72 -8.78 8.40
C ASP A 158 6.18 -7.45 7.85
N ILE A 159 5.46 -6.73 8.67
CA ILE A 159 5.00 -5.36 8.45
C ILE A 159 6.00 -4.45 9.18
N ILE A 160 6.83 -3.75 8.41
CA ILE A 160 7.96 -2.97 8.94
C ILE A 160 7.60 -1.49 8.85
N VAL A 161 7.40 -0.83 9.98
CA VAL A 161 7.29 0.63 10.05
C VAL A 161 8.72 1.18 10.00
N ALA A 162 9.20 1.44 8.79
CA ALA A 162 10.57 1.86 8.55
C ALA A 162 10.80 3.36 8.81
N LYS A 163 9.75 4.18 8.71
CA LYS A 163 9.74 5.59 9.07
C LYS A 163 8.42 5.95 9.73
N ASN A 164 8.48 6.75 10.80
CA ASN A 164 7.31 7.33 11.44
C ASN A 164 7.70 8.68 12.05
N ARG A 165 7.20 9.78 11.50
CA ARG A 165 7.55 11.14 12.00
C ARG A 165 6.97 11.43 13.38
N ASN A 166 5.84 10.81 13.72
CA ASN A 166 5.09 11.13 14.93
C ASN A 166 5.13 10.00 15.97
N GLY A 167 5.93 8.96 15.76
CA GLY A 167 6.00 7.82 16.66
C GLY A 167 7.22 6.95 16.42
N LYS A 168 7.21 5.76 17.02
CA LYS A 168 8.31 4.80 16.93
C LYS A 168 8.28 4.05 15.60
N THR A 169 9.43 3.58 15.18
CA THR A 169 9.59 2.58 14.12
C THR A 169 9.63 1.19 14.74
N GLY A 170 9.33 0.17 13.95
CA GLY A 170 9.32 -1.20 14.47
C GLY A 170 8.84 -2.21 13.43
N LYS A 171 8.70 -3.45 13.85
CA LYS A 171 8.31 -4.57 13.00
C LYS A 171 7.26 -5.41 13.73
N VAL A 172 6.22 -5.78 13.01
CA VAL A 172 5.16 -6.70 13.48
C VAL A 172 5.04 -7.84 12.49
N ARG A 173 5.02 -9.07 12.98
CA ARG A 173 4.78 -10.26 12.16
C ARG A 173 3.30 -10.60 12.15
N ALA A 174 2.77 -10.86 10.96
CA ALA A 174 1.40 -11.24 10.73
C ALA A 174 1.32 -12.51 9.85
N GLU A 175 0.15 -13.13 9.79
CA GLU A 175 -0.15 -14.20 8.85
C GLU A 175 -0.63 -13.62 7.52
N PHE A 176 -0.22 -14.23 6.41
CA PHE A 176 -0.68 -13.91 5.06
C PHE A 176 -1.27 -15.13 4.38
N ILE A 177 -2.58 -15.13 4.16
CA ILE A 177 -3.29 -16.18 3.47
C ILE A 177 -3.32 -15.84 1.98
N GLY A 178 -2.40 -16.42 1.20
CA GLY A 178 -2.20 -16.12 -0.21
C GLY A 178 -3.44 -16.34 -1.08
N GLU A 179 -4.18 -17.44 -0.86
CA GLU A 179 -5.41 -17.75 -1.60
C GLU A 179 -6.52 -16.70 -1.46
N LYS A 180 -6.53 -15.97 -0.35
CA LYS A 180 -7.53 -14.94 -0.03
C LYS A 180 -6.95 -13.53 -0.11
N VAL A 181 -5.65 -13.40 -0.37
CA VAL A 181 -4.92 -12.11 -0.30
C VAL A 181 -5.23 -11.37 1.01
N LYS A 182 -5.23 -12.12 2.12
CA LYS A 182 -5.68 -11.62 3.42
C LYS A 182 -4.55 -11.61 4.43
N PHE A 183 -4.40 -10.49 5.13
CA PHE A 183 -3.58 -10.38 6.31
C PHE A 183 -4.44 -10.61 7.56
N GLN A 184 -3.89 -11.30 8.54
CA GLN A 184 -4.52 -11.48 9.85
C GLN A 184 -3.46 -11.63 10.94
N ASP A 185 -3.87 -11.44 12.19
CA ASP A 185 -2.97 -11.62 13.32
C ASP A 185 -2.50 -13.09 13.41
N LEU A 186 -1.26 -13.30 13.85
CA LEU A 186 -0.78 -14.64 14.13
C LEU A 186 -1.64 -15.27 15.24
N GLN A 187 -2.23 -16.43 14.95
CA GLN A 187 -3.08 -17.16 15.90
C GLN A 187 -2.26 -17.85 17.02
N THR A 188 -1.19 -17.27 17.50
CA THR A 188 -0.44 -17.90 18.59
C THR A 188 0.07 -16.86 19.57
N MET A 189 -0.57 -16.78 20.62
CA MET A 189 -0.32 -16.64 22.06
C MET A 189 -1.37 -15.79 22.70
N PRO A 190 -1.88 -16.19 23.87
CA PRO A 190 -2.64 -15.25 24.69
C PRO A 190 -1.71 -14.07 24.99
N TYR A 191 -2.17 -12.90 24.66
CA TYR A 191 -1.47 -11.63 24.92
C TYR A 191 -1.22 -11.53 26.45
N ILE A 192 -0.01 -11.88 26.85
CA ILE A 192 0.45 -11.67 28.22
C ILE A 192 1.44 -10.51 28.14
N SER A 193 0.94 -9.30 28.11
CA SER A 193 1.50 -8.13 28.80
C SER A 193 0.78 -6.85 28.38
N ASN A 194 0.42 -6.07 29.36
CA ASN A 194 -0.18 -4.73 29.26
C ASN A 194 0.81 -3.65 28.82
N GLU A 195 1.79 -3.97 28.01
CA GLU A 195 2.72 -2.96 27.49
C GLU A 195 2.63 -2.94 25.98
N MET A 196 1.82 -2.02 25.49
CA MET A 196 1.91 -1.59 24.10
C MET A 196 3.30 -0.96 23.88
N PRO A 197 4.04 -1.34 22.85
CA PRO A 197 5.41 -0.80 22.62
C PRO A 197 5.48 0.71 22.35
N TRP A 198 4.36 1.41 22.43
CA TRP A 198 4.22 2.83 22.11
C TRP A 198 3.46 3.66 23.17
N ASP A 199 3.39 3.20 24.43
CA ASP A 199 3.04 4.07 25.56
C ASP A 199 4.23 4.90 26.02
#